data_836e30043f6cfdb5a47aeadf2d338f31
#
_entry.id   836e30043f6cfdb5a47aeadf2d338f31
#
_cell.length_a   1.000
_cell.length_b   1.000
_cell.length_c   1.000
_cell.angle_alpha   90.00
_cell.angle_beta   90.00
_cell.angle_gamma   90.00
#
_symmetry.space_group_name_H-M   'P 1'
#
loop_
_entity.id
_entity.type
_entity.pdbx_description
1 polymer ?
#
loop_
_entity_poly.entity_id
_entity_poly.type
_entity_poly.pdbx_seq_one_letter_code
_entity_poly.pdbx_strand_id
1 'polypeptide(L)'
;MDLKELEAIAEQELRKHGLHSWSFGLAQTKRRQGVCKFLDRRIEIAEYYAIHNPPEKVLDTLLHEIAHALAGPKAKHGLAWKAIARRLGATPRAYDTCAKTAVLPGDWQATCPACEKTYHRYKRPMRLTGYRCRCVARQPLSFRFMGDPAQQPPAPFPVEQAAKWEAKCAGCQTVHLRIRKPKAGVWRCRCSHRSELKWRFREPDNAD
;
A
#
# COMPACT_ATOMS: atom_id res chain seq x y z
N MET A 1 14.14 13.09 -14.45
CA MET A 1 13.51 13.94 -15.49
C MET A 1 13.17 15.28 -14.87
N ASP A 2 13.31 16.38 -15.61
CA ASP A 2 12.81 17.68 -15.16
C ASP A 2 11.28 17.69 -15.09
N LEU A 3 10.71 18.34 -14.06
CA LEU A 3 9.27 18.29 -13.81
C LEU A 3 8.48 19.12 -14.82
N LYS A 4 9.01 20.27 -15.26
CA LYS A 4 8.37 21.11 -16.26
C LYS A 4 8.38 20.45 -17.64
N GLU A 5 9.47 19.75 -17.96
CA GLU A 5 9.56 18.92 -19.16
C GLU A 5 8.50 17.81 -19.14
N LEU A 6 8.35 17.11 -18.00
CA LEU A 6 7.31 16.09 -17.84
C LEU A 6 5.90 16.65 -18.01
N GLU A 7 5.62 17.83 -17.44
CA GLU A 7 4.33 18.51 -17.60
C GLU A 7 4.03 18.82 -19.07
N ALA A 8 5.01 19.39 -19.78
CA ALA A 8 4.85 19.71 -21.20
C ALA A 8 4.60 18.47 -22.06
N ILE A 9 5.35 17.39 -21.82
CA ILE A 9 5.18 16.09 -22.50
C ILE A 9 3.80 15.50 -22.18
N ALA A 10 3.39 15.53 -20.93
CA ALA A 10 2.09 14.98 -20.51
C ALA A 10 0.93 15.70 -21.19
N GLU A 11 0.97 17.03 -21.24
CA GLU A 11 -0.04 17.82 -21.96
C GLU A 11 -0.07 17.53 -23.45
N GLN A 12 1.09 17.37 -24.07
CA GLN A 12 1.20 17.01 -25.48
C GLN A 12 0.59 15.62 -25.73
N GLU A 13 0.92 14.61 -24.92
CA GLU A 13 0.40 13.25 -25.07
C GLU A 13 -1.12 13.19 -24.80
N LEU A 14 -1.63 13.95 -23.81
CA LEU A 14 -3.07 14.07 -23.59
C LEU A 14 -3.80 14.62 -24.83
N ARG A 15 -3.30 15.70 -25.43
CA ARG A 15 -3.86 16.30 -26.67
C ARG A 15 -3.78 15.32 -27.84
N LYS A 16 -2.64 14.71 -28.06
CA LYS A 16 -2.37 13.74 -29.14
C LYS A 16 -3.34 12.56 -29.11
N HIS A 17 -3.76 12.14 -27.92
CA HIS A 17 -4.66 11.01 -27.75
C HIS A 17 -6.14 11.42 -27.52
N GLY A 18 -6.49 12.65 -27.82
CA GLY A 18 -7.87 13.14 -27.78
C GLY A 18 -8.42 13.34 -26.36
N LEU A 19 -7.56 13.37 -25.35
CA LEU A 19 -7.93 13.57 -23.94
C LEU A 19 -7.97 15.06 -23.58
N HIS A 20 -8.61 15.89 -24.42
CA HIS A 20 -8.62 17.37 -24.28
C HIS A 20 -9.27 17.85 -22.97
N SER A 21 -10.17 17.06 -22.38
CA SER A 21 -10.81 17.38 -21.10
C SER A 21 -10.09 16.81 -19.88
N TRP A 22 -8.90 16.25 -20.09
CA TRP A 22 -8.07 15.71 -19.02
C TRP A 22 -6.94 16.65 -18.69
N SER A 23 -6.51 16.66 -17.44
CA SER A 23 -5.36 17.43 -16.95
C SER A 23 -4.26 16.51 -16.43
N PHE A 24 -3.05 17.02 -16.40
CA PHE A 24 -1.91 16.40 -15.77
C PHE A 24 -1.58 17.09 -14.44
N GLY A 25 -0.88 16.41 -13.54
CA GLY A 25 -0.30 17.00 -12.35
C GLY A 25 0.70 16.08 -11.65
N LEU A 26 1.44 16.67 -10.75
CA LEU A 26 2.38 15.98 -9.86
C LEU A 26 1.71 15.65 -8.53
N ALA A 27 2.07 14.51 -7.93
CA ALA A 27 1.50 14.07 -6.67
C ALA A 27 2.57 13.76 -5.63
N GLN A 28 2.35 14.21 -4.40
CA GLN A 28 3.18 13.88 -3.23
C GLN A 28 2.79 12.50 -2.67
N THR A 29 3.00 11.44 -3.46
CA THR A 29 2.66 10.07 -3.05
C THR A 29 3.89 9.19 -2.89
N LYS A 30 3.89 8.37 -1.83
CA LYS A 30 5.00 7.44 -1.54
C LYS A 30 4.81 6.05 -2.14
N ARG A 31 3.57 5.67 -2.49
CA ARG A 31 3.24 4.29 -2.84
C ARG A 31 2.94 4.05 -4.30
N ARG A 32 2.50 5.08 -5.01
CA ARG A 32 2.09 4.98 -6.40
C ARG A 32 3.06 5.76 -7.26
N GLN A 33 3.44 5.20 -8.40
CA GLN A 33 4.27 5.87 -9.39
C GLN A 33 3.43 6.84 -10.21
N GLY A 34 2.21 6.41 -10.58
CA GLY A 34 1.20 7.19 -11.26
C GLY A 34 -0.20 6.81 -10.81
N VAL A 35 -1.18 7.59 -11.23
CA VAL A 35 -2.61 7.32 -11.03
C VAL A 35 -3.48 8.04 -12.05
N CYS A 36 -4.45 7.33 -12.61
CA CYS A 36 -5.53 7.86 -13.44
C CYS A 36 -6.78 8.09 -12.56
N LYS A 37 -7.15 9.35 -12.34
CA LYS A 37 -8.33 9.78 -11.58
C LYS A 37 -9.48 10.06 -12.52
N PHE A 38 -10.36 9.09 -12.72
CA PHE A 38 -11.44 9.17 -13.71
C PHE A 38 -12.48 10.27 -13.40
N LEU A 39 -12.84 10.42 -12.12
CA LEU A 39 -13.82 11.43 -11.71
C LEU A 39 -13.31 12.85 -11.95
N ASP A 40 -12.04 13.07 -11.68
CA ASP A 40 -11.40 14.37 -11.82
C ASP A 40 -10.87 14.60 -13.24
N ARG A 41 -10.94 13.57 -14.12
CA ARG A 41 -10.28 13.55 -15.43
C ARG A 41 -8.84 14.04 -15.34
N ARG A 42 -8.09 13.44 -14.41
CA ARG A 42 -6.73 13.87 -14.11
C ARG A 42 -5.78 12.68 -14.04
N ILE A 43 -4.61 12.83 -14.65
CA ILE A 43 -3.50 11.91 -14.52
C ILE A 43 -2.46 12.54 -13.62
N GLU A 44 -1.95 11.80 -12.67
CA GLU A 44 -0.88 12.27 -11.79
C GLU A 44 0.29 11.28 -11.78
N ILE A 45 1.51 11.84 -11.78
CA ILE A 45 2.76 11.10 -11.56
C ILE A 45 3.36 11.54 -10.24
N ALA A 46 3.93 10.59 -9.48
CA ALA A 46 4.61 10.91 -8.24
C ALA A 46 5.86 11.74 -8.51
N GLU A 47 5.97 12.91 -7.87
CA GLU A 47 7.07 13.84 -8.06
C GLU A 47 8.43 13.18 -7.77
N TYR A 48 8.58 12.52 -6.59
CA TYR A 48 9.79 11.78 -6.26
C TYR A 48 10.15 10.73 -7.32
N TYR A 49 9.15 10.01 -7.83
CA TYR A 49 9.37 9.00 -8.86
C TYR A 49 9.87 9.63 -10.16
N ALA A 50 9.30 10.75 -10.58
CA ALA A 50 9.70 11.48 -11.78
C ALA A 50 11.15 11.99 -11.71
N ILE A 51 11.56 12.54 -10.55
CA ILE A 51 12.91 13.09 -10.35
C ILE A 51 13.98 11.98 -10.32
N HIS A 52 13.70 10.84 -9.66
CA HIS A 52 14.72 9.84 -9.32
C HIS A 52 14.75 8.61 -10.23
N ASN A 53 13.97 8.61 -11.30
CA ASN A 53 13.98 7.50 -12.28
C ASN A 53 14.34 8.01 -13.69
N PRO A 54 14.87 7.12 -14.56
CA PRO A 54 15.18 7.46 -15.94
C PRO A 54 13.94 7.99 -16.70
N PRO A 55 14.10 8.97 -17.61
CA PRO A 55 13.01 9.56 -18.36
C PRO A 55 12.11 8.55 -19.07
N GLU A 56 12.69 7.55 -19.72
CA GLU A 56 11.97 6.49 -20.43
C GLU A 56 11.04 5.70 -19.53
N LYS A 57 11.41 5.55 -18.25
CA LYS A 57 10.60 4.84 -17.26
C LYS A 57 9.43 5.69 -16.77
N VAL A 58 9.67 6.98 -16.60
CA VAL A 58 8.63 7.96 -16.23
C VAL A 58 7.61 8.09 -17.35
N LEU A 59 8.07 8.13 -18.61
CA LEU A 59 7.21 8.16 -19.79
C LEU A 59 6.40 6.88 -19.96
N ASP A 60 6.98 5.70 -19.72
CA ASP A 60 6.24 4.43 -19.72
C ASP A 60 5.09 4.48 -18.70
N THR A 61 5.34 5.02 -17.50
CA THR A 61 4.29 5.21 -16.49
C THR A 61 3.24 6.23 -16.92
N LEU A 62 3.62 7.34 -17.52
CA LEU A 62 2.67 8.32 -18.06
C LEU A 62 1.74 7.69 -19.11
N LEU A 63 2.29 6.97 -20.07
CA LEU A 63 1.53 6.28 -21.11
C LEU A 63 0.66 5.15 -20.55
N HIS A 64 1.09 4.49 -19.46
CA HIS A 64 0.29 3.53 -18.70
C HIS A 64 -0.99 4.19 -18.14
N GLU A 65 -0.87 5.37 -17.53
CA GLU A 65 -2.02 6.10 -17.00
C GLU A 65 -2.92 6.67 -18.11
N ILE A 66 -2.34 7.11 -19.22
CA ILE A 66 -3.09 7.50 -20.42
C ILE A 66 -3.87 6.30 -20.98
N ALA A 67 -3.26 5.11 -21.00
CA ALA A 67 -3.96 3.88 -21.41
C ALA A 67 -5.17 3.58 -20.51
N HIS A 68 -5.09 3.86 -19.20
CA HIS A 68 -6.24 3.76 -18.31
C HIS A 68 -7.33 4.76 -18.67
N ALA A 69 -6.99 6.02 -18.93
CA ALA A 69 -7.94 7.05 -19.31
C ALA A 69 -8.73 6.67 -20.58
N LEU A 70 -8.04 6.11 -21.58
CA LEU A 70 -8.62 5.68 -22.85
C LEU A 70 -9.45 4.38 -22.71
N ALA A 71 -8.99 3.44 -21.87
CA ALA A 71 -9.67 2.15 -21.68
C ALA A 71 -10.91 2.24 -20.81
N GLY A 72 -11.00 3.27 -19.96
CA GLY A 72 -12.06 3.47 -18.99
C GLY A 72 -11.90 2.66 -17.69
N PRO A 73 -12.65 3.03 -16.63
CA PRO A 73 -12.45 2.52 -15.28
C PRO A 73 -12.72 1.01 -15.12
N LYS A 74 -13.58 0.44 -15.96
CA LYS A 74 -13.93 -0.98 -15.90
C LYS A 74 -12.85 -1.90 -16.48
N ALA A 75 -12.00 -1.40 -17.39
CA ALA A 75 -11.02 -2.20 -18.10
C ALA A 75 -9.89 -2.71 -17.19
N LYS A 76 -9.57 -1.98 -16.10
CA LYS A 76 -8.43 -2.26 -15.21
C LYS A 76 -7.17 -2.52 -16.06
N HIS A 77 -6.46 -3.66 -15.84
CA HIS A 77 -5.34 -4.13 -16.68
C HIS A 77 -5.74 -5.33 -17.56
N GLY A 78 -7.01 -5.39 -17.97
CA GLY A 78 -7.54 -6.43 -18.85
C GLY A 78 -7.07 -6.31 -20.31
N LEU A 79 -7.64 -7.15 -21.18
CA LEU A 79 -7.22 -7.22 -22.59
C LEU A 79 -7.36 -5.89 -23.33
N ALA A 80 -8.45 -5.17 -23.12
CA ALA A 80 -8.71 -3.86 -23.72
C ALA A 80 -7.62 -2.84 -23.33
N TRP A 81 -7.31 -2.73 -22.04
CA TRP A 81 -6.24 -1.86 -21.56
C TRP A 81 -4.88 -2.27 -22.13
N LYS A 82 -4.54 -3.57 -22.13
CA LYS A 82 -3.26 -4.07 -22.69
C LYS A 82 -3.10 -3.75 -24.16
N ALA A 83 -4.17 -3.83 -24.93
CA ALA A 83 -4.15 -3.47 -26.35
C ALA A 83 -3.84 -1.98 -26.55
N ILE A 84 -4.48 -1.12 -25.75
CA ILE A 84 -4.23 0.32 -25.78
C ILE A 84 -2.81 0.63 -25.33
N ALA A 85 -2.35 0.08 -24.19
CA ALA A 85 -1.00 0.28 -23.68
C ALA A 85 0.08 -0.05 -24.75
N ARG A 86 -0.04 -1.20 -25.41
CA ARG A 86 0.87 -1.56 -26.52
C ARG A 86 0.84 -0.56 -27.68
N ARG A 87 -0.36 -0.11 -28.08
CA ARG A 87 -0.52 0.90 -29.14
C ARG A 87 0.13 2.23 -28.80
N LEU A 88 0.14 2.60 -27.52
CA LEU A 88 0.80 3.82 -27.02
C LEU A 88 2.32 3.63 -26.86
N GLY A 89 2.84 2.42 -26.92
CA GLY A 89 4.25 2.11 -26.64
C GLY A 89 4.53 1.87 -25.15
N ALA A 90 3.50 1.82 -24.30
CA ALA A 90 3.67 1.49 -22.90
C ALA A 90 3.82 -0.02 -22.67
N THR A 91 4.55 -0.38 -21.63
CA THR A 91 4.68 -1.76 -21.18
C THR A 91 3.33 -2.28 -20.64
N PRO A 92 2.75 -3.36 -21.24
CA PRO A 92 1.41 -3.82 -20.89
C PRO A 92 1.40 -4.71 -19.64
N ARG A 93 2.00 -4.23 -18.55
CA ARG A 93 2.10 -4.89 -17.24
C ARG A 93 1.42 -4.07 -16.16
N ALA A 94 0.73 -4.75 -15.24
CA ALA A 94 0.00 -4.09 -14.15
C ALA A 94 0.94 -3.47 -13.09
N TYR A 95 2.17 -3.98 -12.98
CA TYR A 95 3.12 -3.56 -11.95
C TYR A 95 4.53 -3.50 -12.52
N ASP A 96 5.28 -2.50 -12.09
CA ASP A 96 6.72 -2.47 -12.29
C ASP A 96 7.39 -3.50 -11.35
N THR A 97 8.10 -4.45 -11.94
CA THR A 97 8.85 -5.49 -11.23
C THR A 97 10.33 -5.17 -11.11
N CYS A 98 10.77 -4.01 -11.61
CA CYS A 98 12.18 -3.64 -11.59
C CYS A 98 12.64 -3.27 -10.17
N ALA A 99 13.56 -4.07 -9.62
CA ALA A 99 14.14 -3.82 -8.29
C ALA A 99 14.92 -2.50 -8.16
N LYS A 100 15.31 -1.91 -9.31
CA LYS A 100 16.06 -0.64 -9.36
C LYS A 100 15.16 0.61 -9.42
N THR A 101 13.83 0.45 -9.39
CA THR A 101 12.93 1.59 -9.41
C THR A 101 13.03 2.38 -8.11
N ALA A 102 13.38 3.66 -8.22
CA ALA A 102 13.43 4.55 -7.09
C ALA A 102 12.01 4.91 -6.65
N VAL A 103 11.66 4.57 -5.41
CA VAL A 103 10.39 4.94 -4.76
C VAL A 103 10.70 5.50 -3.37
N LEU A 104 9.88 6.43 -2.89
CA LEU A 104 10.03 6.93 -1.53
C LEU A 104 9.89 5.76 -0.54
N PRO A 105 10.84 5.60 0.39
CA PRO A 105 10.71 4.60 1.43
C PRO A 105 9.50 4.90 2.32
N GLY A 106 8.90 3.86 2.85
CA GLY A 106 7.84 4.03 3.85
C GLY A 106 8.41 4.54 5.16
N ASP A 107 7.62 5.32 5.89
CA ASP A 107 8.05 5.99 7.13
C ASP A 107 8.34 5.03 8.29
N TRP A 108 7.78 3.83 8.27
CA TRP A 108 8.09 2.81 9.26
C TRP A 108 9.25 1.97 8.78
N GLN A 109 10.38 2.07 9.48
CA GLN A 109 11.62 1.43 9.08
C GLN A 109 12.20 0.56 10.19
N ALA A 110 12.88 -0.51 9.79
CA ALA A 110 13.65 -1.38 10.68
C ALA A 110 14.92 -1.82 9.95
N THR A 111 16.09 -1.56 10.53
CA THR A 111 17.38 -1.95 9.97
C THR A 111 17.92 -3.16 10.72
N CYS A 112 18.41 -4.14 9.98
CA CYS A 112 19.07 -5.32 10.57
C CYS A 112 20.49 -4.96 11.00
N PRO A 113 20.87 -5.18 12.27
CA PRO A 113 22.22 -4.84 12.74
C PRO A 113 23.33 -5.72 12.17
N ALA A 114 22.98 -6.91 11.63
CA ALA A 114 23.98 -7.83 11.11
C ALA A 114 24.26 -7.71 9.61
N CYS A 115 23.27 -7.32 8.80
CA CYS A 115 23.42 -7.20 7.33
C CYS A 115 23.02 -5.84 6.79
N GLU A 116 22.71 -4.89 7.68
CA GLU A 116 22.38 -3.49 7.39
C GLU A 116 21.17 -3.30 6.45
N LYS A 117 20.50 -4.38 6.06
CA LYS A 117 19.32 -4.31 5.24
C LYS A 117 18.21 -3.58 5.98
N THR A 118 17.71 -2.50 5.36
CA THR A 118 16.56 -1.75 5.84
C THR A 118 15.27 -2.28 5.24
N TYR A 119 14.29 -2.51 6.08
CA TYR A 119 12.92 -2.87 5.74
C TYR A 119 12.03 -1.67 6.01
N HIS A 120 11.15 -1.33 5.08
CA HIS A 120 10.23 -0.20 5.26
C HIS A 120 8.76 -0.61 5.03
N ARG A 121 7.86 0.13 5.68
CA ARG A 121 6.40 -0.01 5.57
C ARG A 121 5.78 1.37 5.43
N TYR A 122 4.79 1.51 4.55
CA TYR A 122 4.04 2.76 4.37
C TYR A 122 2.93 2.95 5.42
N LYS A 123 2.49 1.86 6.04
CA LYS A 123 1.52 1.87 7.12
C LYS A 123 2.20 1.38 8.38
N ARG A 124 1.73 1.88 9.54
CA ARG A 124 2.19 1.38 10.82
C ARG A 124 2.02 -0.14 10.88
N PRO A 125 3.07 -0.90 11.20
CA PRO A 125 2.94 -2.33 11.46
C PRO A 125 2.03 -2.59 12.65
N MET A 126 1.26 -3.67 12.63
CA MET A 126 0.42 -4.06 13.77
C MET A 126 1.24 -4.28 15.04
N ARG A 127 2.46 -4.78 14.90
CA ARG A 127 3.44 -4.88 15.97
C ARG A 127 4.70 -4.14 15.53
N LEU A 128 5.35 -3.45 16.44
CA LEU A 128 6.62 -2.76 16.13
C LEU A 128 7.82 -3.70 16.27
N THR A 129 7.69 -4.77 17.02
CA THR A 129 8.70 -5.80 17.32
C THR A 129 8.21 -7.18 16.89
N GLY A 130 9.06 -8.21 17.08
CA GLY A 130 8.70 -9.61 16.77
C GLY A 130 8.95 -10.03 15.33
N TYR A 131 9.50 -9.15 14.50
CA TYR A 131 9.97 -9.48 13.15
C TYR A 131 11.43 -9.96 13.21
N ARG A 132 11.84 -10.72 12.21
CA ARG A 132 13.22 -11.17 12.05
C ARG A 132 13.72 -10.90 10.64
N CYS A 133 15.00 -10.56 10.53
CA CYS A 133 15.67 -10.43 9.24
C CYS A 133 15.73 -11.79 8.52
N ARG A 134 15.74 -11.75 7.19
CA ARG A 134 15.89 -12.95 6.35
C ARG A 134 17.35 -13.33 6.07
N CYS A 135 18.33 -12.56 6.57
CA CYS A 135 19.75 -12.94 6.49
C CYS A 135 20.06 -14.15 7.38
N VAL A 136 21.23 -14.72 7.21
CA VAL A 136 21.70 -15.91 7.97
C VAL A 136 21.60 -15.69 9.48
N ALA A 137 21.97 -14.50 9.97
CA ALA A 137 21.95 -14.16 11.39
C ALA A 137 20.53 -13.98 11.98
N ARG A 138 19.49 -13.86 11.14
CA ARG A 138 18.07 -13.76 11.53
C ARG A 138 17.79 -12.81 12.69
N GLN A 139 18.54 -11.72 12.77
CA GLN A 139 18.45 -10.73 13.84
C GLN A 139 17.03 -10.19 14.01
N PRO A 140 16.61 -9.88 15.24
CA PRO A 140 15.31 -9.25 15.51
C PRO A 140 15.25 -7.87 14.86
N LEU A 141 14.05 -7.52 14.38
CA LEU A 141 13.76 -6.23 13.75
C LEU A 141 12.70 -5.49 14.55
N SER A 142 12.98 -4.23 14.85
CA SER A 142 12.04 -3.32 15.49
C SER A 142 11.77 -2.14 14.55
N PHE A 143 10.49 -1.95 14.18
CA PHE A 143 10.09 -0.84 13.33
C PHE A 143 9.95 0.44 14.15
N ARG A 144 10.54 1.52 13.62
CA ARG A 144 10.44 2.87 14.16
C ARG A 144 9.84 3.79 13.09
N PHE A 145 9.16 4.84 13.51
CA PHE A 145 8.68 5.87 12.60
C PHE A 145 9.83 6.83 12.31
N MET A 146 10.12 7.03 11.02
CA MET A 146 11.22 7.85 10.50
C MET A 146 10.72 9.03 9.65
N GLY A 147 9.40 9.22 9.59
CA GLY A 147 8.78 10.37 8.92
C GLY A 147 8.68 11.59 9.81
N ASP A 148 7.97 12.60 9.34
CA ASP A 148 7.67 13.80 10.13
C ASP A 148 6.88 13.41 11.40
N PRO A 149 7.38 13.70 12.61
CA PRO A 149 6.71 13.37 13.86
C PRO A 149 5.28 13.90 13.95
N ALA A 150 5.00 15.07 13.35
CA ALA A 150 3.66 15.66 13.33
C ALA A 150 2.67 14.83 12.49
N GLN A 151 3.15 14.03 11.56
CA GLN A 151 2.36 13.13 10.70
C GLN A 151 2.35 11.69 11.21
N GLN A 152 2.97 11.42 12.36
CA GLN A 152 2.99 10.06 12.90
C GLN A 152 1.56 9.61 13.23
N PRO A 153 1.07 8.51 12.64
CA PRO A 153 -0.24 7.99 12.98
C PRO A 153 -0.30 7.64 14.48
N PRO A 154 -1.40 7.96 15.16
CA PRO A 154 -1.56 7.61 16.57
C PRO A 154 -1.37 6.09 16.76
N ALA A 155 -0.98 5.70 17.96
CA ALA A 155 -0.95 4.30 18.33
C ALA A 155 -2.34 3.70 18.06
N PRO A 156 -2.45 2.48 17.46
CA PRO A 156 -3.74 1.84 17.36
C PRO A 156 -4.29 1.66 18.77
N PHE A 157 -5.60 1.89 18.93
CA PHE A 157 -6.26 1.61 20.20
C PHE A 157 -5.90 0.19 20.66
N PRO A 158 -5.62 -0.03 21.95
CA PRO A 158 -5.43 -1.37 22.48
C PRO A 158 -6.57 -2.27 21.99
N VAL A 159 -6.21 -3.50 21.58
CA VAL A 159 -7.23 -4.43 21.05
C VAL A 159 -8.34 -4.64 22.08
N GLU A 160 -7.98 -4.59 23.37
CA GLU A 160 -8.90 -4.70 24.50
C GLU A 160 -10.00 -3.63 24.48
N GLN A 161 -9.66 -2.38 24.17
CA GLN A 161 -10.61 -1.26 24.11
C GLN A 161 -11.44 -1.26 22.82
N ALA A 162 -10.85 -1.71 21.71
CA ALA A 162 -11.51 -1.74 20.40
C ALA A 162 -12.26 -3.05 20.13
N ALA A 163 -12.07 -4.07 20.96
CA ALA A 163 -12.63 -5.41 20.74
C ALA A 163 -14.14 -5.42 20.97
N LYS A 164 -14.89 -5.78 19.95
CA LYS A 164 -16.34 -5.98 19.97
C LYS A 164 -16.75 -7.44 20.16
N TRP A 165 -15.81 -8.37 20.06
CA TRP A 165 -16.05 -9.80 20.15
C TRP A 165 -15.02 -10.45 21.05
N GLU A 166 -15.47 -11.34 21.90
CA GLU A 166 -14.62 -12.12 22.78
C GLU A 166 -14.99 -13.60 22.78
N ALA A 167 -14.02 -14.45 23.07
CA ALA A 167 -14.22 -15.87 23.33
C ALA A 167 -13.20 -16.34 24.36
N LYS A 168 -13.65 -17.05 25.39
CA LYS A 168 -12.79 -17.62 26.42
C LYS A 168 -12.53 -19.09 26.12
N CYS A 169 -11.28 -19.50 26.14
CA CYS A 169 -10.92 -20.89 25.97
C CYS A 169 -11.23 -21.69 27.25
N ALA A 170 -12.02 -22.76 27.12
CA ALA A 170 -12.36 -23.61 28.26
C ALA A 170 -11.12 -24.34 28.84
N GLY A 171 -10.14 -24.68 28.00
CA GLY A 171 -8.96 -25.43 28.45
C GLY A 171 -7.89 -24.57 29.12
N CYS A 172 -7.48 -23.46 28.51
CA CYS A 172 -6.39 -22.62 29.04
C CYS A 172 -6.84 -21.27 29.62
N GLN A 173 -8.13 -21.02 29.66
CA GLN A 173 -8.78 -19.80 30.19
C GLN A 173 -8.38 -18.49 29.44
N THR A 174 -7.55 -18.56 28.41
CA THR A 174 -7.15 -17.38 27.63
C THR A 174 -8.36 -16.74 26.99
N VAL A 175 -8.48 -15.42 27.14
CA VAL A 175 -9.50 -14.60 26.45
C VAL A 175 -8.95 -14.19 25.09
N HIS A 176 -9.71 -14.49 24.06
CA HIS A 176 -9.43 -14.09 22.69
C HIS A 176 -10.31 -12.92 22.32
N LEU A 177 -9.72 -11.86 21.77
CA LEU A 177 -10.42 -10.61 21.44
C LEU A 177 -10.39 -10.34 19.93
N ARG A 178 -11.48 -9.78 19.39
CA ARG A 178 -11.58 -9.37 17.97
C ARG A 178 -12.38 -8.09 17.80
N ILE A 179 -11.92 -7.23 16.90
CA ILE A 179 -12.62 -5.99 16.51
C ILE A 179 -13.76 -6.31 15.54
N ARG A 180 -13.53 -7.23 14.59
CA ARG A 180 -14.52 -7.62 13.58
C ARG A 180 -15.22 -8.91 13.97
N LYS A 181 -16.49 -9.05 13.57
CA LYS A 181 -17.26 -10.30 13.73
C LYS A 181 -16.45 -11.47 13.18
N PRO A 182 -16.26 -12.54 13.97
CA PRO A 182 -15.63 -13.74 13.48
C PRO A 182 -16.44 -14.33 12.32
N LYS A 183 -15.73 -14.85 11.31
CA LYS A 183 -16.39 -15.57 10.20
C LYS A 183 -17.07 -16.82 10.75
N ALA A 184 -18.16 -17.23 10.14
CA ALA A 184 -18.81 -18.51 10.45
C ALA A 184 -17.80 -19.67 10.35
N GLY A 185 -17.90 -20.65 11.25
CA GLY A 185 -17.01 -21.79 11.30
C GLY A 185 -16.51 -22.07 12.72
N VAL A 186 -15.88 -23.23 12.87
CA VAL A 186 -15.35 -23.68 14.17
C VAL A 186 -13.97 -23.03 14.41
N TRP A 187 -13.90 -22.22 15.44
CA TRP A 187 -12.64 -21.59 15.90
C TRP A 187 -12.09 -22.36 17.08
N ARG A 188 -10.80 -22.67 17.05
CA ARG A 188 -10.13 -23.41 18.14
C ARG A 188 -8.98 -22.60 18.74
N CYS A 189 -8.81 -22.70 20.06
CA CYS A 189 -7.64 -22.15 20.73
C CYS A 189 -6.36 -22.86 20.27
N ARG A 190 -5.25 -22.14 20.28
CA ARG A 190 -3.92 -22.69 19.93
C ARG A 190 -3.19 -23.38 21.10
N CYS A 191 -3.83 -23.47 22.28
CA CYS A 191 -3.27 -24.23 23.41
C CYS A 191 -3.30 -25.76 23.15
N SER A 192 -2.69 -26.53 24.01
CA SER A 192 -2.67 -27.99 23.92
C SER A 192 -4.06 -28.63 23.89
N HIS A 193 -5.05 -28.03 24.59
CA HIS A 193 -6.42 -28.52 24.64
C HIS A 193 -7.21 -28.30 23.36
N ARG A 194 -6.80 -27.32 22.50
CA ARG A 194 -7.47 -26.96 21.25
C ARG A 194 -8.98 -26.78 21.37
N SER A 195 -9.44 -26.34 22.55
CA SER A 195 -10.87 -26.17 22.85
C SER A 195 -11.53 -25.21 21.85
N GLU A 196 -12.78 -25.48 21.54
CA GLU A 196 -13.59 -24.63 20.67
C GLU A 196 -13.81 -23.25 21.33
N LEU A 197 -13.71 -22.21 20.50
CA LEU A 197 -13.90 -20.82 20.92
C LEU A 197 -15.32 -20.37 20.51
N LYS A 198 -16.19 -20.21 21.49
CA LYS A 198 -17.52 -19.66 21.31
C LYS A 198 -17.46 -18.14 21.42
N TRP A 199 -17.69 -17.43 20.30
CA TRP A 199 -17.58 -15.99 20.21
C TRP A 199 -18.89 -15.35 20.63
N ARG A 200 -18.81 -14.37 21.55
CA ARG A 200 -19.91 -13.51 21.95
C ARG A 200 -19.60 -12.05 21.67
N PHE A 201 -20.63 -11.25 21.43
CA PHE A 201 -20.50 -9.80 21.35
C PHE A 201 -20.22 -9.27 22.76
N ARG A 202 -19.27 -8.36 22.86
CA ARG A 202 -18.89 -7.70 24.09
C ARG A 202 -19.71 -6.41 24.20
N GLU A 203 -20.53 -6.28 25.19
CA GLU A 203 -21.18 -5.01 25.49
C GLU A 203 -20.11 -4.00 25.90
N PRO A 204 -20.22 -2.73 25.45
CA PRO A 204 -19.31 -1.71 25.92
C PRO A 204 -19.46 -1.59 27.44
N ASP A 205 -18.34 -1.63 28.16
CA ASP A 205 -18.33 -1.29 29.57
C ASP A 205 -18.87 0.14 29.67
N ASN A 206 -20.09 0.30 30.22
CA ASN A 206 -20.59 1.61 30.60
C ASN A 206 -19.67 2.06 31.74
N ALA A 207 -18.66 2.85 31.40
CA ALA A 207 -17.91 3.60 32.41
C ALA A 207 -18.83 4.71 32.88
N ASP A 208 -19.31 4.54 34.13
CA ASP A 208 -19.92 5.63 34.94
C ASP A 208 -18.91 6.77 35.13
#